data_458251d519df4da81ec7977ceb40ff83
#
_entry.id   458251d519df4da81ec7977ceb40ff83
#
_cell.length_a   1.000
_cell.length_b   1.000
_cell.length_c   1.000
_cell.angle_alpha   90.00
_cell.angle_beta   90.00
_cell.angle_gamma   90.00
#
_symmetry.space_group_name_H-M   'P 1'
#
loop_
_entity.id
_entity.type
_entity.pdbx_description
1 polymer ?
#
loop_
_entity_poly.entity_id
_entity_poly.type
_entity_poly.pdbx_seq_one_letter_code
_entity_poly.pdbx_strand_id
1 'polypeptide(L)'
;MCVLLGAYAKALSLKQYNPDLKVMIAIGGWNEGTKKYSDMALNSESRSTFVESVVDFLVMHGFDGLDLDWEYPGDTERGGRWGDK
;
A
#
# COMPACT_ATOMS: atom_id res chain seq x y z
N MET A 1 8.30 -1.18 15.05
CA MET A 1 9.05 -0.59 13.91
C MET A 1 10.27 -1.42 13.53
N CYS A 2 11.17 -1.73 14.48
CA CYS A 2 12.37 -2.51 14.17
C CYS A 2 12.07 -3.90 13.58
N VAL A 3 10.98 -4.54 14.05
CA VAL A 3 10.58 -5.86 13.56
C VAL A 3 10.16 -5.79 12.10
N LEU A 4 9.39 -4.75 11.72
CA LEU A 4 8.95 -4.56 10.35
C LEU A 4 10.13 -4.26 9.42
N LEU A 5 11.06 -3.42 9.86
CA LEU A 5 12.27 -3.11 9.08
C LEU A 5 13.13 -4.35 8.86
N GLY A 6 13.22 -5.23 9.89
CA GLY A 6 13.91 -6.50 9.75
C GLY A 6 13.26 -7.43 8.73
N ALA A 7 11.92 -7.47 8.72
CA ALA A 7 11.17 -8.26 7.74
C ALA A 7 11.38 -7.72 6.31
N TYR A 8 11.40 -6.40 6.15
CA TYR A 8 11.67 -5.76 4.86
C TYR A 8 13.06 -6.14 4.35
N ALA A 9 14.06 -6.05 5.21
CA ALA A 9 15.43 -6.39 4.84
C ALA A 9 15.56 -7.84 4.40
N LYS A 10 14.89 -8.76 5.10
CA LYS A 10 14.89 -10.18 4.73
C LYS A 10 14.27 -10.41 3.37
N ALA A 11 13.10 -9.81 3.13
CA ALA A 11 12.41 -9.95 1.83
C ALA A 11 13.27 -9.41 0.69
N LEU A 12 13.84 -8.22 0.89
CA LEU A 12 14.65 -7.56 -0.14
C LEU A 12 15.97 -8.30 -0.38
N SER A 13 16.50 -8.99 0.63
CA SER A 13 17.75 -9.74 0.48
C SER A 13 17.63 -10.89 -0.52
N LEU A 14 16.41 -11.35 -0.78
CA LEU A 14 16.17 -12.41 -1.78
C LEU A 14 16.56 -11.98 -3.18
N LYS A 15 16.63 -10.69 -3.45
CA LYS A 15 17.08 -10.16 -4.74
C LYS A 15 18.55 -10.49 -5.04
N GLN A 16 19.34 -10.74 -3.99
CA GLN A 16 20.74 -11.17 -4.16
C GLN A 16 20.84 -12.51 -4.87
N TYR A 17 19.86 -13.38 -4.63
CA TYR A 17 19.81 -14.71 -5.24
C TYR A 17 19.09 -14.71 -6.58
N ASN A 18 18.20 -13.75 -6.80
CA ASN A 18 17.44 -13.62 -8.04
C ASN A 18 17.27 -12.13 -8.36
N PRO A 19 18.21 -11.54 -9.14
CA PRO A 19 18.16 -10.10 -9.44
C PRO A 19 16.90 -9.65 -10.19
N ASP A 20 16.21 -10.56 -10.87
CA ASP A 20 14.98 -10.27 -11.60
C ASP A 20 13.75 -10.27 -10.71
N LEU A 21 13.89 -10.69 -9.45
CA LEU A 21 12.78 -10.74 -8.50
C LEU A 21 12.25 -9.34 -8.20
N LYS A 22 10.94 -9.20 -8.28
CA LYS A 22 10.25 -7.97 -7.84
C LYS A 22 9.69 -8.20 -6.45
N VAL A 23 9.96 -7.25 -5.56
CA VAL A 23 9.47 -7.29 -4.17
C VAL A 23 8.55 -6.12 -3.96
N MET A 24 7.31 -6.40 -3.60
CA MET A 24 6.29 -5.39 -3.38
C MET A 24 5.86 -5.40 -1.92
N ILE A 25 5.47 -4.23 -1.42
CA ILE A 25 4.87 -4.10 -0.08
C ILE A 25 3.36 -4.03 -0.23
N ALA A 26 2.65 -4.79 0.59
CA ALA A 26 1.19 -4.78 0.60
C ALA A 26 0.67 -3.91 1.74
N ILE A 27 -0.37 -3.14 1.45
CA ILE A 27 -1.14 -2.41 2.47
C ILE A 27 -2.61 -2.72 2.30
N GLY A 28 -3.36 -2.60 3.39
CA GLY A 28 -4.80 -2.86 3.37
C GLY A 28 -5.13 -4.19 3.98
N GLY A 29 -6.07 -4.88 3.35
CA GLY A 29 -6.64 -6.11 3.84
C GLY A 29 -7.91 -5.87 4.66
N TRP A 30 -8.55 -6.93 5.07
CA TRP A 30 -9.85 -6.86 5.74
C TRP A 30 -9.82 -6.02 7.03
N ASN A 31 -8.80 -6.22 7.87
CA ASN A 31 -8.71 -5.54 9.16
C ASN A 31 -8.41 -4.04 9.06
N GLU A 32 -7.81 -3.59 7.96
CA GLU A 32 -7.58 -2.17 7.71
C GLU A 32 -8.87 -1.40 7.48
N GLY A 33 -9.88 -2.07 6.95
CA GLY A 33 -11.17 -1.47 6.63
C GLY A 33 -11.16 -0.71 5.31
N THR A 34 -12.27 -0.02 5.06
CA THR A 34 -12.51 0.66 3.78
C THR A 34 -12.49 2.18 3.92
N LYS A 35 -12.90 2.70 5.08
CA LYS A 35 -13.11 4.14 5.26
C LYS A 35 -11.87 4.97 4.94
N LYS A 36 -10.70 4.58 5.42
CA LYS A 36 -9.47 5.36 5.19
C LYS A 36 -9.12 5.45 3.71
N TYR A 37 -9.34 4.36 2.97
CA TYR A 37 -9.07 4.35 1.53
C TYR A 37 -10.12 5.15 0.76
N SER A 38 -11.38 5.04 1.17
CA SER A 38 -12.45 5.84 0.60
C SER A 38 -12.21 7.34 0.80
N ASP A 39 -11.79 7.74 2.00
CA ASP A 39 -11.44 9.13 2.31
C ASP A 39 -10.27 9.61 1.45
N MET A 40 -9.26 8.77 1.27
CA MET A 40 -8.10 9.08 0.43
C MET A 40 -8.52 9.24 -1.04
N ALA A 41 -9.37 8.36 -1.53
CA ALA A 41 -9.77 8.36 -2.94
C ALA A 41 -10.76 9.45 -3.30
N LEU A 42 -11.32 10.15 -2.31
CA LEU A 42 -12.45 11.07 -2.49
C LEU A 42 -12.16 12.22 -3.45
N ASN A 43 -10.96 12.79 -3.40
CA ASN A 43 -10.61 13.93 -4.24
C ASN A 43 -9.18 13.83 -4.76
N SER A 44 -8.84 14.67 -5.74
CA SER A 44 -7.52 14.60 -6.39
C SER A 44 -6.38 14.99 -5.45
N GLU A 45 -6.63 15.88 -4.51
CA GLU A 45 -5.61 16.31 -3.56
C GLU A 45 -5.19 15.18 -2.63
N SER A 46 -6.16 14.49 -2.01
CA SER A 46 -5.85 13.38 -1.12
C SER A 46 -5.24 12.20 -1.87
N ARG A 47 -5.68 11.95 -3.12
CA ARG A 47 -5.05 10.93 -3.96
C ARG A 47 -3.59 11.26 -4.25
N SER A 48 -3.30 12.51 -4.61
CA SER A 48 -1.93 12.95 -4.90
C SER A 48 -1.03 12.82 -3.67
N THR A 49 -1.52 13.22 -2.50
CA THR A 49 -0.79 13.08 -1.25
C THR A 49 -0.45 11.62 -0.97
N PHE A 50 -1.42 10.74 -1.18
CA PHE A 50 -1.21 9.30 -0.99
C PHE A 50 -0.15 8.76 -1.95
N VAL A 51 -0.25 9.10 -3.24
CA VAL A 51 0.69 8.64 -4.26
C VAL A 51 2.12 9.12 -3.95
N GLU A 52 2.28 10.38 -3.59
CA GLU A 52 3.59 10.92 -3.23
C GLU A 52 4.19 10.20 -2.03
N SER A 53 3.37 9.95 -1.00
CA SER A 53 3.81 9.22 0.20
C SER A 53 4.25 7.79 -0.15
N VAL A 54 3.51 7.13 -1.02
CA VAL A 54 3.83 5.77 -1.47
C VAL A 54 5.15 5.74 -2.22
N VAL A 55 5.32 6.65 -3.17
CA VAL A 55 6.56 6.71 -3.97
C VAL A 55 7.77 6.93 -3.06
N ASP A 56 7.67 7.88 -2.12
CA ASP A 56 8.74 8.16 -1.18
C ASP A 56 9.08 6.94 -0.33
N PHE A 57 8.06 6.23 0.15
CA PHE A 57 8.24 5.03 0.95
C PHE A 57 8.92 3.92 0.14
N LEU A 58 8.48 3.70 -1.09
CA LEU A 58 9.05 2.66 -1.95
C LEU A 58 10.52 2.94 -2.26
N VAL A 59 10.85 4.18 -2.57
CA VAL A 59 12.23 4.58 -2.85
C VAL A 59 13.09 4.43 -1.60
N MET A 60 12.59 4.90 -0.46
CA MET A 60 13.34 4.83 0.80
C MET A 60 13.71 3.40 1.19
N HIS A 61 12.78 2.47 1.00
CA HIS A 61 12.94 1.09 1.44
C HIS A 61 13.37 0.12 0.34
N GLY A 62 13.41 0.58 -0.91
CA GLY A 62 13.89 -0.24 -2.02
C GLY A 62 12.90 -1.26 -2.57
N PHE A 63 11.60 -1.05 -2.35
CA PHE A 63 10.58 -1.90 -2.93
C PHE A 63 10.32 -1.56 -4.39
N ASP A 64 9.92 -2.55 -5.15
CA ASP A 64 9.62 -2.39 -6.59
C ASP A 64 8.21 -1.85 -6.84
N GLY A 65 7.30 -2.00 -5.89
CA GLY A 65 5.94 -1.52 -6.06
C GLY A 65 5.07 -1.72 -4.84
N LEU A 66 3.83 -1.29 -4.95
CA LEU A 66 2.82 -1.37 -3.91
C LEU A 66 1.70 -2.31 -4.33
N ASP A 67 1.29 -3.19 -3.42
CA ASP A 67 0.09 -4.01 -3.56
C ASP A 67 -0.99 -3.42 -2.68
N LEU A 68 -1.99 -2.78 -3.27
CA LEU A 68 -3.08 -2.13 -2.53
C LEU A 68 -4.25 -3.09 -2.39
N ASP A 69 -4.41 -3.63 -1.19
CA ASP A 69 -5.46 -4.60 -0.89
C ASP A 69 -6.65 -3.92 -0.22
N TRP A 70 -7.34 -3.10 -0.97
CA TRP A 70 -8.53 -2.38 -0.48
C TRP A 70 -9.75 -3.30 -0.52
N GLU A 71 -10.23 -3.72 0.62
CA GLU A 71 -11.39 -4.61 0.75
C GLU A 71 -12.54 -3.86 1.42
N TYR A 72 -13.46 -3.23 0.69
CA TYR A 72 -13.52 -3.17 -0.79
C TYR A 72 -13.94 -1.78 -1.22
N PRO A 73 -13.54 -1.28 -2.39
CA PRO A 73 -14.08 -0.03 -2.93
C PRO A 73 -15.60 -0.12 -3.07
N GLY A 74 -16.30 0.90 -2.57
CA GLY A 74 -17.76 0.95 -2.64
C GLY A 74 -18.49 0.16 -1.58
N ASP A 75 -17.79 -0.40 -0.60
CA ASP A 75 -18.44 -1.13 0.50
C ASP A 75 -18.99 -0.14 1.53
N THR A 76 -20.24 0.27 1.35
CA THR A 76 -20.88 1.28 2.19
C THR A 76 -21.11 0.82 3.61
N GLU A 77 -21.22 -0.48 3.86
CA GLU A 77 -21.37 -1.02 5.22
C GLU A 77 -20.11 -0.85 6.04
N ARG A 78 -18.96 -0.75 5.37
CA ARG A 78 -17.65 -0.61 6.03
C ARG A 78 -17.07 0.78 5.89
N GLY A 79 -17.89 1.77 5.54
CA GLY A 79 -17.48 3.16 5.45
C GLY A 79 -17.03 3.61 4.07
N GLY A 80 -17.25 2.80 3.05
CA GLY A 80 -16.97 3.15 1.68
C GLY A 80 -18.02 4.04 1.05
N ARG A 81 -17.74 4.51 -0.16
CA ARG A 81 -18.63 5.35 -0.96
C ARG A 81 -18.82 4.76 -2.34
N TRP A 82 -20.00 4.98 -2.93
CA TRP A 82 -20.27 4.49 -4.29
C TRP A 82 -19.24 5.01 -5.30
N GLY A 83 -18.74 6.23 -5.09
CA GLY A 83 -17.73 6.83 -5.97
C GLY A 83 -16.34 6.19 -5.90
N ASP A 84 -16.10 5.27 -4.95
CA ASP A 84 -14.82 4.56 -4.83
C ASP A 84 -14.52 3.70 -6.05
N LYS A 85 -15.57 3.22 -6.70
CA LYS A 85 -15.43 2.36 -7.87
C LYS A 85 -15.01 3.20 -9.09
#